data_df2a60b85f40a217af0a31278d338def
#
_entry.id   df2a60b85f40a217af0a31278d338def
#
_cell.length_a   1.000
_cell.length_b   1.000
_cell.length_c   1.000
_cell.angle_alpha   90.00
_cell.angle_beta   90.00
_cell.angle_gamma   90.00
#
_symmetry.space_group_name_H-M   'P 1'
#
loop_
_entity.id
_entity.type
_entity.pdbx_description
1 polymer ?
#
loop_
_entity_poly.entity_id
_entity_poly.type
_entity_poly.pdbx_seq_one_letter_code
_entity_poly.pdbx_strand_id
1 'polypeptide(L)'
;LERAHMGIFTELGVLYAKYKDTKLMEHIKLFWSRLNIRKMLKACEENAHWSELTFLYLHYEEYDNACVSMMDHASEAYEHVKFKDTLAKVTNTEIFYKAIDFYLQQQPLMLSDLLAVMAQRVDHVRVVHQMRKAQQLPLVRAYLLATQAANIKEVNDALYEIYVQEEDHESLAAGVVEFTNFDAIEMAQMCEKHQLLQFRRIGAMLYKNAKKWAQSIALSKQDKVWEEAISTAAESSDSALAEDLLNFFVGEKLNACFSACLFTCYPLLRPDVVLELSWRNGLNDFAMPFLIQTMREMQTKLDGLVDRVKKEEEAIADEKKKAEEALASGYGDAGMGYAGDPNSMVVYGQQQQMGGGQQMGYGGGYGY
;
A
#
# COMPACT_ATOMS: atom_id res chain seq x y z
N LEU A 1 -39.19 -22.72 -53.02
CA LEU A 1 -38.50 -22.65 -51.71
C LEU A 1 -39.13 -21.59 -50.76
N GLU A 2 -39.56 -20.44 -51.28
CA GLU A 2 -40.13 -19.33 -50.46
C GLU A 2 -41.46 -19.69 -49.76
N ARG A 3 -42.20 -20.68 -50.21
CA ARG A 3 -43.48 -21.09 -49.64
C ARG A 3 -43.40 -22.35 -48.77
N ALA A 4 -42.21 -22.89 -48.54
CA ALA A 4 -42.07 -24.10 -47.73
C ALA A 4 -42.22 -23.77 -46.23
N HIS A 5 -42.98 -24.62 -45.53
CA HIS A 5 -43.24 -24.43 -44.10
C HIS A 5 -41.93 -24.66 -43.28
N MET A 6 -41.72 -23.87 -42.21
CA MET A 6 -40.54 -23.99 -41.31
C MET A 6 -40.28 -25.42 -40.83
N GLY A 7 -41.32 -26.22 -40.65
CA GLY A 7 -41.16 -27.62 -40.27
C GLY A 7 -40.36 -28.47 -41.25
N ILE A 8 -40.51 -28.24 -42.57
CA ILE A 8 -39.79 -29.01 -43.59
C ILE A 8 -38.29 -28.76 -43.51
N PHE A 9 -37.87 -27.51 -43.38
CA PHE A 9 -36.45 -27.15 -43.24
C PHE A 9 -35.86 -27.74 -41.97
N THR A 10 -36.61 -27.70 -40.85
CA THR A 10 -36.20 -28.28 -39.58
C THR A 10 -36.00 -29.80 -39.65
N GLU A 11 -37.00 -30.52 -40.19
CA GLU A 11 -36.91 -32.00 -40.32
C GLU A 11 -35.79 -32.41 -41.28
N LEU A 12 -35.61 -31.67 -42.37
CA LEU A 12 -34.47 -31.91 -43.28
C LEU A 12 -33.11 -31.67 -42.58
N GLY A 13 -32.99 -30.63 -41.76
CA GLY A 13 -31.82 -30.37 -40.94
C GLY A 13 -31.52 -31.49 -39.94
N VAL A 14 -32.58 -32.01 -39.26
CA VAL A 14 -32.45 -33.15 -38.34
C VAL A 14 -32.00 -34.42 -39.07
N LEU A 15 -32.50 -34.66 -40.30
CA LEU A 15 -32.04 -35.78 -41.13
C LEU A 15 -30.56 -35.59 -41.57
N TYR A 16 -30.16 -34.39 -41.92
CA TYR A 16 -28.75 -34.13 -42.22
C TYR A 16 -27.87 -34.36 -41.01
N ALA A 17 -28.26 -33.94 -39.82
CA ALA A 17 -27.53 -34.20 -38.59
C ALA A 17 -27.34 -35.70 -38.31
N LYS A 18 -28.34 -36.55 -38.69
CA LYS A 18 -28.29 -38.00 -38.47
C LYS A 18 -27.54 -38.78 -39.54
N TYR A 19 -27.59 -38.34 -40.81
CA TYR A 19 -27.17 -39.16 -41.93
C TYR A 19 -26.18 -38.50 -42.90
N LYS A 20 -26.06 -37.16 -42.90
CA LYS A 20 -25.20 -36.42 -43.83
C LYS A 20 -24.64 -35.15 -43.20
N ASP A 21 -23.69 -35.31 -42.34
CA ASP A 21 -22.95 -34.26 -41.63
C ASP A 21 -22.38 -33.19 -42.55
N THR A 22 -21.78 -33.59 -43.70
CA THR A 22 -21.14 -32.70 -44.67
C THR A 22 -22.05 -31.62 -45.25
N LYS A 23 -23.38 -31.85 -45.27
CA LYS A 23 -24.40 -30.90 -45.76
C LYS A 23 -25.09 -30.11 -44.66
N LEU A 24 -24.88 -30.45 -43.41
CA LEU A 24 -25.56 -29.85 -42.29
C LEU A 24 -25.21 -28.37 -42.14
N MET A 25 -23.91 -28.03 -42.14
CA MET A 25 -23.46 -26.66 -42.03
C MET A 25 -23.98 -25.76 -43.16
N GLU A 26 -23.95 -26.24 -44.40
CA GLU A 26 -24.50 -25.50 -45.55
C GLU A 26 -26.00 -25.26 -45.39
N HIS A 27 -26.73 -26.26 -44.97
CA HIS A 27 -28.18 -26.17 -44.73
C HIS A 27 -28.50 -25.14 -43.63
N ILE A 28 -27.80 -25.20 -42.53
CA ILE A 28 -27.97 -24.26 -41.42
C ILE A 28 -27.62 -22.81 -41.85
N LYS A 29 -26.52 -22.61 -42.57
CA LYS A 29 -26.14 -21.27 -43.08
C LYS A 29 -27.17 -20.68 -44.04
N LEU A 30 -27.82 -21.49 -44.85
CA LEU A 30 -28.82 -21.03 -45.81
C LEU A 30 -30.20 -20.77 -45.18
N PHE A 31 -30.57 -21.53 -44.17
CA PHE A 31 -31.93 -21.53 -43.65
C PHE A 31 -32.06 -21.24 -42.15
N TRP A 32 -31.00 -20.77 -41.45
CA TRP A 32 -31.00 -20.55 -40.02
C TRP A 32 -32.23 -19.77 -39.49
N SER A 33 -32.69 -18.75 -40.22
CA SER A 33 -33.86 -17.93 -39.85
C SER A 33 -35.21 -18.64 -39.98
N ARG A 34 -35.25 -19.81 -40.64
CA ARG A 34 -36.45 -20.60 -40.90
C ARG A 34 -36.46 -21.97 -40.20
N LEU A 35 -35.48 -22.20 -39.31
CA LEU A 35 -35.38 -23.44 -38.54
C LEU A 35 -36.07 -23.30 -37.18
N ASN A 36 -36.59 -24.40 -36.66
CA ASN A 36 -37.01 -24.47 -35.28
C ASN A 36 -35.74 -24.67 -34.41
N ILE A 37 -35.34 -23.61 -33.71
CA ILE A 37 -34.10 -23.52 -32.94
C ILE A 37 -33.97 -24.72 -31.99
N ARG A 38 -34.95 -24.91 -31.11
CA ARG A 38 -34.90 -25.95 -30.07
C ARG A 38 -34.69 -27.36 -30.61
N LYS A 39 -35.37 -27.69 -31.73
CA LYS A 39 -35.19 -28.99 -32.37
C LYS A 39 -33.83 -29.14 -33.00
N MET A 40 -33.31 -28.07 -33.63
CA MET A 40 -32.00 -28.14 -34.28
C MET A 40 -30.88 -28.20 -33.27
N LEU A 41 -30.91 -27.38 -32.18
CA LEU A 41 -29.95 -27.46 -31.11
C LEU A 41 -29.85 -28.85 -30.52
N LYS A 42 -31.02 -29.46 -30.20
CA LYS A 42 -31.09 -30.82 -29.67
C LYS A 42 -30.52 -31.84 -30.66
N ALA A 43 -30.83 -31.71 -31.94
CA ALA A 43 -30.32 -32.63 -32.97
C ALA A 43 -28.81 -32.52 -33.15
N CYS A 44 -28.25 -31.31 -33.07
CA CYS A 44 -26.80 -31.09 -33.12
C CYS A 44 -26.08 -31.65 -31.88
N GLU A 45 -26.65 -31.45 -30.67
CA GLU A 45 -26.13 -32.03 -29.42
C GLU A 45 -26.15 -33.58 -29.45
N GLU A 46 -27.27 -34.19 -29.83
CA GLU A 46 -27.42 -35.66 -29.89
C GLU A 46 -26.45 -36.33 -30.88
N ASN A 47 -26.05 -35.63 -31.93
CA ASN A 47 -25.18 -36.17 -32.96
C ASN A 47 -23.73 -35.57 -32.92
N ALA A 48 -23.41 -34.85 -31.86
CA ALA A 48 -22.07 -34.26 -31.63
C ALA A 48 -21.57 -33.30 -32.72
N HIS A 49 -22.47 -32.49 -33.31
CA HIS A 49 -22.10 -31.46 -34.31
C HIS A 49 -21.87 -30.10 -33.63
N TRP A 50 -20.72 -29.96 -32.97
CA TRP A 50 -20.41 -28.82 -32.08
C TRP A 50 -20.16 -27.50 -32.83
N SER A 51 -19.59 -27.57 -34.04
CA SER A 51 -19.39 -26.41 -34.91
C SER A 51 -20.71 -25.78 -35.35
N GLU A 52 -21.68 -26.62 -35.74
CA GLU A 52 -23.01 -26.22 -36.16
C GLU A 52 -23.82 -25.69 -34.98
N LEU A 53 -23.71 -26.34 -33.83
CA LEU A 53 -24.33 -25.91 -32.59
C LEU A 53 -23.85 -24.52 -32.19
N THR A 54 -22.56 -24.28 -32.20
CA THR A 54 -21.96 -22.98 -31.87
C THR A 54 -22.43 -21.92 -32.87
N PHE A 55 -22.48 -22.25 -34.18
CA PHE A 55 -22.99 -21.34 -35.20
C PHE A 55 -24.43 -20.90 -34.93
N LEU A 56 -25.31 -21.85 -34.55
CA LEU A 56 -26.68 -21.55 -34.18
C LEU A 56 -26.79 -20.66 -32.94
N TYR A 57 -26.04 -20.95 -31.88
CA TYR A 57 -26.02 -20.10 -30.68
C TYR A 57 -25.57 -18.65 -30.98
N LEU A 58 -24.58 -18.47 -31.84
CA LEU A 58 -24.11 -17.14 -32.25
C LEU A 58 -25.18 -16.35 -33.02
N HIS A 59 -25.92 -17.01 -33.91
CA HIS A 59 -26.97 -16.36 -34.71
C HIS A 59 -28.24 -16.05 -33.93
N TYR A 60 -28.48 -16.78 -32.81
CA TYR A 60 -29.59 -16.52 -31.91
C TYR A 60 -29.22 -15.68 -30.68
N GLU A 61 -27.99 -15.09 -30.71
CA GLU A 61 -27.50 -14.21 -29.66
C GLU A 61 -27.36 -14.88 -28.28
N GLU A 62 -27.32 -16.21 -28.23
CA GLU A 62 -27.06 -16.98 -27.03
C GLU A 62 -25.54 -17.11 -26.80
N TYR A 63 -24.88 -15.99 -26.58
CA TYR A 63 -23.41 -15.91 -26.49
C TYR A 63 -22.85 -16.72 -25.32
N ASP A 64 -23.57 -16.79 -24.21
CA ASP A 64 -23.18 -17.55 -23.03
C ASP A 64 -23.03 -19.03 -23.35
N ASN A 65 -24.06 -19.63 -24.00
CA ASN A 65 -24.06 -21.03 -24.40
C ASN A 65 -23.02 -21.29 -25.52
N ALA A 66 -22.84 -20.35 -26.43
CA ALA A 66 -21.84 -20.45 -27.47
C ALA A 66 -20.42 -20.55 -26.88
N CYS A 67 -20.06 -19.70 -25.92
CA CYS A 67 -18.79 -19.76 -25.26
C CYS A 67 -18.54 -21.05 -24.49
N VAL A 68 -19.53 -21.53 -23.76
CA VAL A 68 -19.45 -22.82 -23.03
C VAL A 68 -19.25 -23.98 -24.01
N SER A 69 -20.03 -24.05 -25.10
CA SER A 69 -19.87 -25.07 -26.13
C SER A 69 -18.49 -25.05 -26.79
N MET A 70 -17.92 -23.86 -27.07
CA MET A 70 -16.58 -23.72 -27.61
C MET A 70 -15.47 -24.19 -26.65
N MET A 71 -15.65 -24.00 -25.34
CA MET A 71 -14.70 -24.47 -24.32
C MET A 71 -14.77 -25.97 -24.10
N ASP A 72 -15.99 -26.51 -24.00
CA ASP A 72 -16.20 -27.93 -23.73
C ASP A 72 -15.80 -28.83 -24.91
N HIS A 73 -15.91 -28.31 -26.14
CA HIS A 73 -15.63 -29.03 -27.39
C HIS A 73 -14.55 -28.30 -28.21
N ALA A 74 -13.43 -27.98 -27.58
CA ALA A 74 -12.39 -27.17 -28.16
C ALA A 74 -11.76 -27.72 -29.45
N SER A 75 -11.73 -29.04 -29.63
CA SER A 75 -11.16 -29.69 -30.82
C SER A 75 -11.90 -29.39 -32.11
N GLU A 76 -13.21 -29.11 -32.05
CA GLU A 76 -14.08 -28.98 -33.22
C GLU A 76 -14.70 -27.59 -33.37
N ALA A 77 -15.09 -26.98 -32.26
CA ALA A 77 -15.87 -25.74 -32.24
C ALA A 77 -15.02 -24.48 -31.93
N TYR A 78 -13.82 -24.64 -31.40
CA TYR A 78 -13.01 -23.51 -30.96
C TYR A 78 -12.26 -22.83 -32.11
N GLU A 79 -12.41 -21.50 -32.17
CA GLU A 79 -11.58 -20.60 -32.97
C GLU A 79 -11.31 -19.35 -32.15
N HIS A 80 -10.03 -19.02 -31.91
CA HIS A 80 -9.63 -17.95 -31.00
C HIS A 80 -10.30 -16.60 -31.28
N VAL A 81 -10.33 -16.18 -32.53
CA VAL A 81 -10.91 -14.89 -32.94
C VAL A 81 -12.42 -14.86 -32.66
N LYS A 82 -13.14 -15.91 -33.09
CA LYS A 82 -14.59 -16.02 -32.85
C LYS A 82 -14.93 -16.11 -31.37
N PHE A 83 -14.12 -16.87 -30.61
CA PHE A 83 -14.29 -16.98 -29.17
C PHE A 83 -14.16 -15.62 -28.47
N LYS A 84 -13.11 -14.85 -28.82
CA LYS A 84 -12.87 -13.51 -28.28
C LYS A 84 -14.01 -12.54 -28.60
N ASP A 85 -14.47 -12.51 -29.85
CA ASP A 85 -15.59 -11.67 -30.28
C ASP A 85 -16.92 -12.05 -29.61
N THR A 86 -17.12 -13.35 -29.36
CA THR A 86 -18.29 -13.86 -28.65
C THR A 86 -18.23 -13.48 -27.18
N LEU A 87 -17.08 -13.69 -26.54
CA LEU A 87 -16.85 -13.38 -25.14
C LEU A 87 -17.06 -11.89 -24.83
N ALA A 88 -16.72 -11.01 -25.77
CA ALA A 88 -17.01 -9.57 -25.62
C ALA A 88 -18.52 -9.26 -25.47
N LYS A 89 -19.41 -10.15 -25.93
CA LYS A 89 -20.88 -10.00 -25.87
C LYS A 89 -21.54 -10.79 -24.73
N VAL A 90 -20.79 -11.67 -24.07
CA VAL A 90 -21.26 -12.48 -22.92
C VAL A 90 -21.74 -11.58 -21.78
N THR A 91 -22.84 -11.96 -21.13
CA THR A 91 -23.41 -11.22 -19.99
C THR A 91 -23.05 -11.84 -18.65
N ASN A 92 -22.83 -13.15 -18.60
CA ASN A 92 -22.52 -13.88 -17.38
C ASN A 92 -21.02 -13.80 -17.04
N THR A 93 -20.69 -13.14 -15.94
CA THR A 93 -19.31 -12.95 -15.49
C THR A 93 -18.58 -14.26 -15.13
N GLU A 94 -19.29 -15.31 -14.73
CA GLU A 94 -18.68 -16.61 -14.41
C GLU A 94 -18.05 -17.30 -15.64
N ILE A 95 -18.55 -16.99 -16.83
CA ILE A 95 -17.96 -17.52 -18.07
C ILE A 95 -16.58 -16.95 -18.32
N PHE A 96 -16.32 -15.70 -17.91
CA PHE A 96 -14.98 -15.10 -18.03
C PHE A 96 -13.94 -15.90 -17.23
N TYR A 97 -14.28 -16.32 -16.01
CA TYR A 97 -13.35 -17.09 -15.16
C TYR A 97 -13.15 -18.52 -15.69
N LYS A 98 -14.21 -19.14 -16.23
CA LYS A 98 -14.08 -20.43 -16.93
C LYS A 98 -13.22 -20.31 -18.19
N ALA A 99 -13.34 -19.21 -18.93
CA ALA A 99 -12.52 -18.94 -20.09
C ALA A 99 -11.04 -18.78 -19.70
N ILE A 100 -10.73 -18.10 -18.58
CA ILE A 100 -9.37 -18.00 -18.05
C ILE A 100 -8.81 -19.40 -17.73
N ASP A 101 -9.57 -20.26 -17.02
CA ASP A 101 -9.14 -21.62 -16.70
C ASP A 101 -8.91 -22.46 -17.98
N PHE A 102 -9.78 -22.32 -18.96
CA PHE A 102 -9.64 -22.98 -20.26
C PHE A 102 -8.36 -22.55 -20.98
N TYR A 103 -8.07 -21.23 -21.01
CA TYR A 103 -6.87 -20.73 -21.66
C TYR A 103 -5.59 -21.14 -20.91
N LEU A 104 -5.61 -21.17 -19.59
CA LEU A 104 -4.48 -21.66 -18.80
C LEU A 104 -4.10 -23.11 -19.14
N GLN A 105 -5.11 -23.93 -19.47
CA GLN A 105 -4.91 -25.34 -19.79
C GLN A 105 -4.54 -25.58 -21.26
N GLN A 106 -5.18 -24.86 -22.19
CA GLN A 106 -5.10 -25.15 -23.61
C GLN A 106 -4.18 -24.19 -24.39
N GLN A 107 -4.20 -22.89 -24.06
CA GLN A 107 -3.50 -21.85 -24.84
C GLN A 107 -2.99 -20.70 -23.96
N PRO A 108 -2.04 -20.94 -23.05
CA PRO A 108 -1.60 -19.94 -22.09
C PRO A 108 -1.01 -18.67 -22.74
N LEU A 109 -0.37 -18.77 -23.90
CA LEU A 109 0.22 -17.64 -24.59
C LEU A 109 -0.80 -16.62 -25.13
N MET A 110 -2.05 -17.04 -25.37
CA MET A 110 -3.13 -16.18 -25.87
C MET A 110 -3.95 -15.54 -24.74
N LEU A 111 -3.63 -15.84 -23.49
CA LEU A 111 -4.38 -15.37 -22.32
C LEU A 111 -4.33 -13.85 -22.19
N SER A 112 -3.19 -13.21 -22.45
CA SER A 112 -3.07 -11.76 -22.33
C SER A 112 -3.96 -11.02 -23.35
N ASP A 113 -4.11 -11.54 -24.57
CA ASP A 113 -4.98 -10.98 -25.60
C ASP A 113 -6.46 -11.13 -25.22
N LEU A 114 -6.82 -12.26 -24.63
CA LEU A 114 -8.16 -12.48 -24.06
C LEU A 114 -8.49 -11.50 -22.94
N LEU A 115 -7.59 -11.37 -21.97
CA LEU A 115 -7.77 -10.49 -20.82
C LEU A 115 -7.89 -9.01 -21.22
N ALA A 116 -7.21 -8.59 -22.28
CA ALA A 116 -7.34 -7.24 -22.81
C ALA A 116 -8.77 -6.88 -23.22
N VAL A 117 -9.51 -7.85 -23.77
CA VAL A 117 -10.93 -7.67 -24.16
C VAL A 117 -11.86 -7.61 -22.96
N MET A 118 -11.53 -8.35 -21.90
CA MET A 118 -12.36 -8.46 -20.70
C MET A 118 -12.01 -7.47 -19.60
N ALA A 119 -10.92 -6.69 -19.73
CA ALA A 119 -10.33 -5.90 -18.66
C ALA A 119 -11.31 -5.01 -17.90
N GLN A 120 -12.32 -4.44 -18.58
CA GLN A 120 -13.30 -3.55 -17.96
C GLN A 120 -14.49 -4.27 -17.29
N ARG A 121 -14.59 -5.59 -17.45
CA ARG A 121 -15.78 -6.38 -17.06
C ARG A 121 -15.49 -7.44 -16.01
N VAL A 122 -14.23 -7.74 -15.78
CA VAL A 122 -13.78 -8.74 -14.79
C VAL A 122 -13.32 -8.06 -13.49
N ASP A 123 -13.50 -8.79 -12.39
CA ASP A 123 -12.89 -8.41 -11.13
C ASP A 123 -11.39 -8.76 -11.15
N HIS A 124 -10.55 -7.73 -11.14
CA HIS A 124 -9.09 -7.86 -11.20
C HIS A 124 -8.53 -8.68 -10.03
N VAL A 125 -9.12 -8.54 -8.83
CA VAL A 125 -8.70 -9.29 -7.64
C VAL A 125 -8.87 -10.79 -7.86
N ARG A 126 -10.03 -11.20 -8.38
CA ARG A 126 -10.33 -12.60 -8.66
C ARG A 126 -9.43 -13.18 -9.76
N VAL A 127 -9.13 -12.39 -10.80
CA VAL A 127 -8.17 -12.78 -11.85
C VAL A 127 -6.78 -13.03 -11.26
N VAL A 128 -6.26 -12.10 -10.45
CA VAL A 128 -4.95 -12.25 -9.80
C VAL A 128 -4.91 -13.50 -8.91
N HIS A 129 -5.95 -13.74 -8.12
CA HIS A 129 -6.06 -14.94 -7.29
C HIS A 129 -6.02 -16.23 -8.10
N GLN A 130 -6.75 -16.28 -9.24
CA GLN A 130 -6.77 -17.43 -10.13
C GLN A 130 -5.39 -17.68 -10.75
N MET A 131 -4.69 -16.61 -11.16
CA MET A 131 -3.35 -16.69 -11.71
C MET A 131 -2.30 -17.12 -10.68
N ARG A 132 -2.39 -16.65 -9.43
CA ARG A 132 -1.54 -17.12 -8.32
C ARG A 132 -1.75 -18.61 -8.04
N LYS A 133 -3.00 -19.05 -8.01
CA LYS A 133 -3.32 -20.47 -7.82
C LYS A 133 -2.74 -21.36 -8.93
N ALA A 134 -2.73 -20.86 -10.15
CA ALA A 134 -2.15 -21.55 -11.31
C ALA A 134 -0.61 -21.42 -11.39
N GLN A 135 0.00 -20.58 -10.56
CA GLN A 135 1.45 -20.25 -10.57
C GLN A 135 1.94 -19.72 -11.94
N GLN A 136 1.09 -18.97 -12.63
CA GLN A 136 1.37 -18.44 -13.98
C GLN A 136 1.20 -16.91 -14.05
N LEU A 137 1.52 -16.19 -12.97
CA LEU A 137 1.47 -14.72 -12.91
C LEU A 137 2.23 -14.02 -14.04
N PRO A 138 3.44 -14.44 -14.46
CA PRO A 138 4.18 -13.74 -15.50
C PRO A 138 3.45 -13.62 -16.84
N LEU A 139 2.55 -14.56 -17.17
CA LEU A 139 1.77 -14.52 -18.42
C LEU A 139 0.82 -13.31 -18.52
N VAL A 140 0.41 -12.76 -17.38
CA VAL A 140 -0.54 -11.65 -17.34
C VAL A 140 0.11 -10.29 -17.07
N ARG A 141 1.46 -10.18 -17.16
CA ARG A 141 2.19 -8.95 -16.94
C ARG A 141 1.62 -7.77 -17.76
N ALA A 142 1.37 -7.96 -19.04
CA ALA A 142 0.83 -6.92 -19.91
C ALA A 142 -0.56 -6.44 -19.47
N TYR A 143 -1.41 -7.36 -19.02
CA TYR A 143 -2.74 -7.04 -18.48
C TYR A 143 -2.63 -6.29 -17.15
N LEU A 144 -1.76 -6.73 -16.22
CA LEU A 144 -1.55 -6.05 -14.94
C LEU A 144 -1.03 -4.63 -15.13
N LEU A 145 -0.08 -4.42 -16.06
CA LEU A 145 0.41 -3.09 -16.42
C LEU A 145 -0.71 -2.17 -16.94
N ALA A 146 -1.58 -2.70 -17.82
CA ALA A 146 -2.70 -1.93 -18.35
C ALA A 146 -3.75 -1.56 -17.27
N THR A 147 -3.89 -2.39 -16.23
CA THR A 147 -4.85 -2.19 -15.13
C THR A 147 -4.25 -1.48 -13.93
N GLN A 148 -2.94 -1.29 -13.87
CA GLN A 148 -2.23 -0.65 -12.75
C GLN A 148 -2.71 0.78 -12.47
N ALA A 149 -3.15 1.50 -13.51
CA ALA A 149 -3.71 2.85 -13.38
C ALA A 149 -4.93 2.92 -12.44
N ALA A 150 -5.64 1.80 -12.22
CA ALA A 150 -6.74 1.70 -11.26
C ALA A 150 -6.26 1.64 -9.80
N ASN A 151 -4.94 1.50 -9.57
CA ASN A 151 -4.28 1.46 -8.26
C ASN A 151 -4.96 0.49 -7.27
N ILE A 152 -5.20 -0.74 -7.73
CA ILE A 152 -5.77 -1.83 -6.93
C ILE A 152 -4.62 -2.57 -6.23
N LYS A 153 -4.75 -2.80 -4.92
CA LYS A 153 -3.71 -3.41 -4.09
C LYS A 153 -3.22 -4.74 -4.66
N GLU A 154 -4.13 -5.66 -4.92
CA GLU A 154 -3.80 -7.02 -5.39
C GLU A 154 -3.11 -7.03 -6.75
N VAL A 155 -3.43 -6.05 -7.60
CA VAL A 155 -2.80 -5.87 -8.93
C VAL A 155 -1.36 -5.38 -8.75
N ASN A 156 -1.15 -4.39 -7.87
CA ASN A 156 0.18 -3.86 -7.58
C ASN A 156 1.05 -4.92 -6.92
N ASP A 157 0.54 -5.63 -5.90
CA ASP A 157 1.26 -6.71 -5.22
C ASP A 157 1.68 -7.82 -6.20
N ALA A 158 0.78 -8.22 -7.11
CA ALA A 158 1.08 -9.24 -8.12
C ALA A 158 2.12 -8.77 -9.14
N LEU A 159 2.06 -7.51 -9.56
CA LEU A 159 3.02 -6.95 -10.51
C LEU A 159 4.41 -6.82 -9.89
N TYR A 160 4.48 -6.40 -8.64
CA TYR A 160 5.75 -6.30 -7.91
C TYR A 160 6.36 -7.68 -7.63
N GLU A 161 5.54 -8.69 -7.37
CA GLU A 161 5.99 -10.09 -7.28
C GLU A 161 6.64 -10.55 -8.59
N ILE A 162 6.05 -10.21 -9.73
CA ILE A 162 6.65 -10.49 -11.06
C ILE A 162 7.99 -9.76 -11.22
N TYR A 163 8.09 -8.48 -10.87
CA TYR A 163 9.34 -7.73 -10.98
C TYR A 163 10.46 -8.32 -10.10
N VAL A 164 10.12 -8.82 -8.92
CA VAL A 164 11.10 -9.51 -8.07
C VAL A 164 11.55 -10.83 -8.71
N GLN A 165 10.64 -11.60 -9.31
CA GLN A 165 10.96 -12.86 -10.00
C GLN A 165 11.79 -12.65 -11.26
N GLU A 166 11.54 -11.57 -12.01
CA GLU A 166 12.25 -11.22 -13.24
C GLU A 166 13.54 -10.42 -12.99
N GLU A 167 13.85 -10.10 -11.73
CA GLU A 167 14.98 -9.27 -11.29
C GLU A 167 14.98 -7.84 -11.89
N ASP A 168 13.78 -7.31 -12.19
CA ASP A 168 13.56 -5.96 -12.74
C ASP A 168 13.42 -4.94 -11.61
N HIS A 169 14.57 -4.53 -11.04
CA HIS A 169 14.60 -3.60 -9.92
C HIS A 169 14.26 -2.14 -10.32
N GLU A 170 14.47 -1.77 -11.59
CA GLU A 170 14.17 -0.41 -12.06
C GLU A 170 12.66 -0.19 -12.13
N SER A 171 11.93 -1.12 -12.73
CA SER A 171 10.46 -1.06 -12.80
C SER A 171 9.83 -1.15 -11.42
N LEU A 172 10.39 -1.97 -10.52
CA LEU A 172 9.94 -2.06 -9.13
C LEU A 172 10.13 -0.72 -8.39
N ALA A 173 11.32 -0.12 -8.49
CA ALA A 173 11.61 1.15 -7.83
C ALA A 173 10.69 2.28 -8.32
N ALA A 174 10.46 2.36 -9.63
CA ALA A 174 9.54 3.34 -10.21
C ALA A 174 8.09 3.10 -9.75
N GLY A 175 7.62 1.84 -9.81
CA GLY A 175 6.26 1.47 -9.42
C GLY A 175 5.94 1.76 -7.96
N VAL A 176 6.85 1.45 -7.05
CA VAL A 176 6.69 1.70 -5.61
C VAL A 176 6.58 3.19 -5.27
N VAL A 177 7.20 4.06 -6.06
CA VAL A 177 7.11 5.52 -5.87
C VAL A 177 5.78 6.06 -6.43
N GLU A 178 5.32 5.53 -7.55
CA GLU A 178 4.14 6.01 -8.26
C GLU A 178 2.83 5.47 -7.66
N PHE A 179 2.79 4.17 -7.33
CA PHE A 179 1.59 3.50 -6.83
C PHE A 179 1.79 3.08 -5.37
N THR A 180 1.08 3.74 -4.47
CA THR A 180 1.25 3.55 -3.01
C THR A 180 0.35 2.49 -2.40
N ASN A 181 -0.65 1.99 -3.13
CA ASN A 181 -1.61 1.01 -2.64
C ASN A 181 -1.09 -0.43 -2.84
N PHE A 182 -0.25 -0.90 -1.93
CA PHE A 182 0.30 -2.26 -1.88
C PHE A 182 0.72 -2.62 -0.46
N ASP A 183 1.07 -3.89 -0.20
CA ASP A 183 1.60 -4.29 1.10
C ASP A 183 3.11 -4.00 1.20
N ALA A 184 3.43 -2.79 1.70
CA ALA A 184 4.80 -2.33 1.80
C ALA A 184 5.68 -3.20 2.73
N ILE A 185 5.09 -3.83 3.76
CA ILE A 185 5.85 -4.64 4.72
C ILE A 185 6.17 -6.00 4.11
N GLU A 186 5.20 -6.65 3.48
CA GLU A 186 5.40 -7.93 2.80
C GLU A 186 6.41 -7.79 1.66
N MET A 187 6.27 -6.74 0.85
CA MET A 187 7.21 -6.42 -0.22
C MET A 187 8.63 -6.14 0.30
N ALA A 188 8.77 -5.39 1.40
CA ALA A 188 10.07 -5.13 2.02
C ALA A 188 10.73 -6.44 2.49
N GLN A 189 9.97 -7.37 3.08
CA GLN A 189 10.48 -8.69 3.50
C GLN A 189 10.89 -9.57 2.31
N MET A 190 10.21 -9.46 1.18
CA MET A 190 10.62 -10.15 -0.05
C MET A 190 11.94 -9.58 -0.59
N CYS A 191 12.03 -8.26 -0.66
CA CYS A 191 13.24 -7.56 -1.11
C CYS A 191 14.44 -7.78 -0.20
N GLU A 192 14.24 -7.85 1.14
CA GLU A 192 15.29 -8.12 2.13
C GLU A 192 15.99 -9.45 1.89
N LYS A 193 15.24 -10.49 1.50
CA LYS A 193 15.76 -11.84 1.24
C LYS A 193 16.43 -11.98 -0.11
N HIS A 194 16.32 -10.99 -0.98
CA HIS A 194 16.85 -11.06 -2.34
C HIS A 194 18.37 -10.96 -2.36
N GLN A 195 19.02 -11.64 -3.33
CA GLN A 195 20.48 -11.66 -3.43
C GLN A 195 21.07 -10.33 -3.94
N LEU A 196 20.35 -9.63 -4.83
CA LEU A 196 20.80 -8.39 -5.42
C LEU A 196 20.66 -7.21 -4.45
N LEU A 197 21.73 -6.42 -4.35
CA LEU A 197 21.79 -5.22 -3.49
C LEU A 197 20.69 -4.22 -3.79
N GLN A 198 20.34 -4.04 -5.08
CA GLN A 198 19.33 -3.08 -5.51
C GLN A 198 17.97 -3.36 -4.91
N PHE A 199 17.55 -4.63 -4.85
CA PHE A 199 16.29 -5.01 -4.20
C PHE A 199 16.34 -4.77 -2.69
N ARG A 200 17.45 -5.08 -2.02
CA ARG A 200 17.58 -4.82 -0.59
C ARG A 200 17.55 -3.32 -0.26
N ARG A 201 18.11 -2.47 -1.13
CA ARG A 201 17.96 -1.01 -1.01
C ARG A 201 16.50 -0.55 -1.14
N ILE A 202 15.75 -1.13 -2.08
CA ILE A 202 14.29 -0.89 -2.19
C ILE A 202 13.59 -1.36 -0.90
N GLY A 203 13.95 -2.53 -0.37
CA GLY A 203 13.43 -3.02 0.91
C GLY A 203 13.71 -2.08 2.08
N ALA A 204 14.93 -1.55 2.18
CA ALA A 204 15.29 -0.56 3.20
C ALA A 204 14.47 0.74 3.06
N MET A 205 14.25 1.21 1.83
CA MET A 205 13.41 2.37 1.54
C MET A 205 11.95 2.11 1.93
N LEU A 206 11.41 0.92 1.64
CA LEU A 206 10.05 0.54 2.04
C LEU A 206 9.88 0.49 3.56
N TYR A 207 10.84 -0.09 4.29
CA TYR A 207 10.84 -0.06 5.75
C TYR A 207 10.89 1.37 6.29
N LYS A 208 11.71 2.24 5.70
CA LYS A 208 11.78 3.65 6.04
C LYS A 208 10.43 4.35 5.87
N ASN A 209 9.76 4.17 4.72
CA ASN A 209 8.44 4.73 4.42
C ASN A 209 7.35 4.20 5.38
N ALA A 210 7.44 2.93 5.79
CA ALA A 210 6.58 2.31 6.78
C ALA A 210 6.93 2.68 8.24
N LYS A 211 7.91 3.60 8.46
CA LYS A 211 8.41 4.02 9.79
C LYS A 211 9.02 2.87 10.61
N LYS A 212 9.49 1.83 9.95
CA LYS A 212 10.23 0.71 10.54
C LYS A 212 11.73 1.00 10.54
N TRP A 213 12.11 2.09 11.21
CA TRP A 213 13.45 2.66 11.17
C TRP A 213 14.56 1.68 11.52
N ALA A 214 14.38 0.91 12.60
CA ALA A 214 15.37 -0.07 13.06
C ALA A 214 15.67 -1.15 12.01
N GLN A 215 14.64 -1.64 11.31
CA GLN A 215 14.79 -2.65 10.25
C GLN A 215 15.50 -2.07 9.02
N SER A 216 15.13 -0.85 8.61
CA SER A 216 15.80 -0.15 7.51
C SER A 216 17.29 0.08 7.79
N ILE A 217 17.62 0.56 9.00
CA ILE A 217 19.02 0.77 9.43
C ILE A 217 19.79 -0.56 9.49
N ALA A 218 19.16 -1.63 10.00
CA ALA A 218 19.80 -2.95 10.09
C ALA A 218 20.15 -3.50 8.71
N LEU A 219 19.23 -3.37 7.74
CA LEU A 219 19.46 -3.80 6.35
C LEU A 219 20.56 -2.96 5.67
N SER A 220 20.54 -1.65 5.83
CA SER A 220 21.59 -0.75 5.31
C SER A 220 22.96 -1.03 5.95
N LYS A 221 23.02 -1.39 7.24
CA LYS A 221 24.25 -1.82 7.91
C LYS A 221 24.81 -3.12 7.33
N GLN A 222 23.96 -4.11 7.08
CA GLN A 222 24.33 -5.38 6.47
C GLN A 222 24.97 -5.19 5.09
N ASP A 223 24.40 -4.29 4.30
CA ASP A 223 24.82 -4.01 2.92
C ASP A 223 25.94 -2.95 2.84
N LYS A 224 26.38 -2.42 3.97
CA LYS A 224 27.43 -1.38 4.07
C LYS A 224 27.07 -0.07 3.34
N VAL A 225 25.77 0.23 3.25
CA VAL A 225 25.26 1.48 2.66
C VAL A 225 25.09 2.50 3.78
N TRP A 226 26.23 3.06 4.24
CA TRP A 226 26.30 3.89 5.44
C TRP A 226 25.54 5.21 5.32
N GLU A 227 25.52 5.80 4.13
CA GLU A 227 24.82 7.05 3.85
C GLU A 227 23.31 6.90 4.08
N GLU A 228 22.72 5.84 3.58
CA GLU A 228 21.29 5.56 3.77
C GLU A 228 20.95 5.24 5.23
N ALA A 229 21.84 4.53 5.93
CA ALA A 229 21.67 4.25 7.36
C ALA A 229 21.67 5.54 8.20
N ILE A 230 22.61 6.47 7.93
CA ILE A 230 22.72 7.75 8.62
C ILE A 230 21.52 8.65 8.31
N SER A 231 21.13 8.75 7.03
CA SER A 231 19.95 9.51 6.62
C SER A 231 18.66 8.99 7.28
N THR A 232 18.50 7.66 7.34
CA THR A 232 17.36 7.04 7.98
C THR A 232 17.33 7.29 9.49
N ALA A 233 18.48 7.24 10.15
CA ALA A 233 18.58 7.54 11.57
C ALA A 233 18.24 9.01 11.87
N ALA A 234 18.69 9.94 11.03
CA ALA A 234 18.38 11.37 11.17
C ALA A 234 16.87 11.65 10.99
N GLU A 235 16.23 11.00 10.01
CA GLU A 235 14.80 11.17 9.74
C GLU A 235 13.91 10.50 10.79
N SER A 236 14.41 9.45 11.49
CA SER A 236 13.65 8.75 12.53
C SER A 236 13.28 9.65 13.71
N SER A 237 14.06 10.71 13.95
CA SER A 237 13.97 11.59 15.12
C SER A 237 14.10 10.83 16.46
N ASP A 238 14.69 9.63 16.45
CA ASP A 238 14.93 8.80 17.63
C ASP A 238 16.40 8.86 18.03
N SER A 239 16.66 9.43 19.22
CA SER A 239 17.99 9.56 19.81
C SER A 239 18.66 8.19 20.03
N ALA A 240 17.89 7.19 20.47
CA ALA A 240 18.44 5.85 20.75
C ALA A 240 18.98 5.18 19.48
N LEU A 241 18.26 5.28 18.37
CA LEU A 241 18.70 4.72 17.09
C LEU A 241 19.95 5.43 16.54
N ALA A 242 20.04 6.75 16.72
CA ALA A 242 21.20 7.51 16.32
C ALA A 242 22.43 7.16 17.16
N GLU A 243 22.27 7.01 18.49
CA GLU A 243 23.33 6.61 19.41
C GLU A 243 23.78 5.16 19.16
N ASP A 244 22.87 4.23 18.88
CA ASP A 244 23.19 2.86 18.51
C ASP A 244 23.97 2.77 17.19
N LEU A 245 23.59 3.61 16.21
CA LEU A 245 24.32 3.71 14.94
C LEU A 245 25.73 4.27 15.15
N LEU A 246 25.87 5.28 16.02
CA LEU A 246 27.16 5.86 16.37
C LEU A 246 28.07 4.83 17.05
N ASN A 247 27.55 4.06 18.02
CA ASN A 247 28.25 2.96 18.67
C ASN A 247 28.71 1.90 17.67
N PHE A 248 27.88 1.55 16.72
CA PHE A 248 28.22 0.62 15.65
C PHE A 248 29.41 1.12 14.82
N PHE A 249 29.43 2.37 14.39
CA PHE A 249 30.55 2.93 13.61
C PHE A 249 31.88 2.96 14.41
N VAL A 250 31.80 3.19 15.71
CA VAL A 250 32.96 3.11 16.60
C VAL A 250 33.49 1.68 16.67
N GLY A 251 32.61 0.69 16.83
CA GLY A 251 32.97 -0.74 16.88
C GLY A 251 33.64 -1.23 15.60
N GLU A 252 33.12 -0.81 14.45
CA GLU A 252 33.66 -1.13 13.11
C GLU A 252 34.89 -0.27 12.72
N LYS A 253 35.30 0.69 13.55
CA LYS A 253 36.39 1.64 13.29
C LYS A 253 36.21 2.49 12.04
N LEU A 254 34.97 2.85 11.73
CA LEU A 254 34.60 3.66 10.58
C LEU A 254 34.57 5.14 10.94
N ASN A 255 35.75 5.77 11.13
CA ASN A 255 35.89 7.13 11.64
C ASN A 255 35.20 8.20 10.75
N ALA A 256 35.21 8.01 9.41
CA ALA A 256 34.53 8.90 8.48
C ALA A 256 33.01 8.85 8.65
N CYS A 257 32.45 7.64 8.83
CA CYS A 257 31.02 7.44 9.05
C CYS A 257 30.59 7.97 10.44
N PHE A 258 31.46 7.82 11.45
CA PHE A 258 31.28 8.42 12.76
C PHE A 258 31.12 9.94 12.66
N SER A 259 32.05 10.63 11.96
CA SER A 259 31.96 12.07 11.74
C SER A 259 30.73 12.50 10.96
N ALA A 260 30.36 11.74 9.89
CA ALA A 260 29.17 12.00 9.11
C ALA A 260 27.90 11.85 9.96
N CYS A 261 27.84 10.83 10.82
CA CYS A 261 26.73 10.63 11.75
C CYS A 261 26.60 11.78 12.76
N LEU A 262 27.71 12.24 13.33
CA LEU A 262 27.73 13.42 14.24
C LEU A 262 27.17 14.68 13.57
N PHE A 263 27.46 14.86 12.28
CA PHE A 263 26.98 16.02 11.53
C PHE A 263 25.50 15.90 11.17
N THR A 264 25.09 14.76 10.63
CA THR A 264 23.73 14.55 10.10
C THR A 264 22.70 14.36 11.21
N CYS A 265 23.05 13.59 12.25
CA CYS A 265 22.20 13.35 13.42
C CYS A 265 22.41 14.34 14.56
N TYR A 266 23.03 15.50 14.29
CA TYR A 266 23.40 16.51 15.29
C TYR A 266 22.30 16.81 16.33
N PRO A 267 21.02 17.07 15.96
CA PRO A 267 20.00 17.44 16.92
C PRO A 267 19.53 16.28 17.81
N LEU A 268 19.86 15.03 17.45
CA LEU A 268 19.40 13.82 18.12
C LEU A 268 20.42 13.28 19.12
N LEU A 269 21.69 13.59 18.92
CA LEU A 269 22.79 13.03 19.71
C LEU A 269 22.99 13.80 21.02
N ARG A 270 23.10 13.07 22.12
CA ARG A 270 23.45 13.69 23.42
C ARG A 270 24.94 13.93 23.53
N PRO A 271 25.33 15.16 23.94
CA PRO A 271 26.77 15.55 24.04
C PRO A 271 27.57 14.70 25.02
N ASP A 272 26.98 14.27 26.12
CA ASP A 272 27.61 13.41 27.12
C ASP A 272 27.98 12.04 26.53
N VAL A 273 27.08 11.42 25.76
CA VAL A 273 27.32 10.13 25.08
C VAL A 273 28.42 10.27 24.02
N VAL A 274 28.34 11.33 23.20
CA VAL A 274 29.39 11.60 22.18
C VAL A 274 30.76 11.81 22.81
N LEU A 275 30.82 12.56 23.91
CA LEU A 275 32.09 12.81 24.64
C LEU A 275 32.64 11.50 25.19
N GLU A 276 31.82 10.68 25.85
CA GLU A 276 32.24 9.41 26.45
C GLU A 276 32.76 8.45 25.38
N LEU A 277 32.04 8.30 24.28
CA LEU A 277 32.41 7.39 23.18
C LEU A 277 33.72 7.85 22.51
N SER A 278 33.87 9.14 22.23
CA SER A 278 35.04 9.67 21.57
C SER A 278 36.29 9.59 22.46
N TRP A 279 36.14 9.87 23.76
CA TRP A 279 37.25 9.76 24.71
C TRP A 279 37.72 8.32 24.91
N ARG A 280 36.80 7.36 25.09
CA ARG A 280 37.14 5.95 25.28
C ARG A 280 37.85 5.32 24.10
N ASN A 281 37.52 5.78 22.88
CA ASN A 281 37.99 5.17 21.62
C ASN A 281 39.06 6.02 20.91
N GLY A 282 39.51 7.12 21.52
CA GLY A 282 40.54 7.99 20.94
C GLY A 282 40.12 8.78 19.71
N LEU A 283 38.78 9.05 19.55
CA LEU A 283 38.18 9.77 18.42
C LEU A 283 37.93 11.25 18.71
N ASN A 284 38.65 11.84 19.66
CA ASN A 284 38.39 13.19 20.10
C ASN A 284 38.50 14.24 18.98
N ASP A 285 39.45 14.08 18.06
CA ASP A 285 39.63 15.00 16.93
C ASP A 285 38.39 15.02 16.01
N PHE A 286 37.72 13.91 15.85
CA PHE A 286 36.50 13.80 15.06
C PHE A 286 35.24 14.34 15.77
N ALA A 287 35.18 14.22 17.10
CA ALA A 287 34.07 14.70 17.92
C ALA A 287 34.16 16.18 18.30
N MET A 288 35.38 16.76 18.31
CA MET A 288 35.63 18.12 18.81
C MET A 288 34.78 19.18 18.12
N PRO A 289 34.59 19.20 16.78
CA PRO A 289 33.72 20.17 16.12
C PRO A 289 32.26 20.13 16.62
N PHE A 290 31.74 18.94 16.81
CA PHE A 290 30.39 18.73 17.38
C PHE A 290 30.28 19.26 18.80
N LEU A 291 31.23 18.93 19.67
CA LEU A 291 31.24 19.37 21.07
C LEU A 291 31.36 20.88 21.21
N ILE A 292 32.25 21.52 20.42
CA ILE A 292 32.39 22.98 20.41
C ILE A 292 31.07 23.64 19.97
N GLN A 293 30.45 23.16 18.92
CA GLN A 293 29.19 23.72 18.45
C GLN A 293 28.08 23.57 19.51
N THR A 294 27.98 22.40 20.13
CA THR A 294 26.99 22.14 21.17
C THR A 294 27.18 23.03 22.39
N MET A 295 28.44 23.23 22.82
CA MET A 295 28.75 24.14 23.94
C MET A 295 28.37 25.58 23.62
N ARG A 296 28.66 26.08 22.42
CA ARG A 296 28.25 27.42 21.97
C ARG A 296 26.71 27.59 21.98
N GLU A 297 25.98 26.59 21.50
CA GLU A 297 24.52 26.63 21.49
C GLU A 297 23.94 26.58 22.92
N MET A 298 24.53 25.75 23.79
CA MET A 298 24.15 25.72 25.21
C MET A 298 24.38 27.06 25.89
N GLN A 299 25.54 27.69 25.66
CA GLN A 299 25.86 29.02 26.19
C GLN A 299 24.81 30.04 25.72
N THR A 300 24.52 30.10 24.42
CA THR A 300 23.52 31.02 23.86
C THR A 300 22.13 30.82 24.45
N LYS A 301 21.73 29.57 24.65
CA LYS A 301 20.45 29.23 25.29
C LYS A 301 20.41 29.65 26.76
N LEU A 302 21.49 29.43 27.49
CA LEU A 302 21.64 29.87 28.89
C LEU A 302 21.56 31.38 29.00
N ASP A 303 22.31 32.13 28.20
CA ASP A 303 22.29 33.58 28.19
C ASP A 303 20.85 34.12 27.90
N GLY A 304 20.15 33.51 26.93
CA GLY A 304 18.78 33.87 26.62
C GLY A 304 17.77 33.52 27.72
N LEU A 305 18.04 32.49 28.53
CA LEU A 305 17.21 32.15 29.70
C LEU A 305 17.48 33.16 30.84
N VAL A 306 18.72 33.45 31.11
CA VAL A 306 19.11 34.43 32.12
C VAL A 306 18.51 35.80 31.84
N ASP A 307 18.54 36.25 30.57
CA ASP A 307 17.91 37.51 30.16
C ASP A 307 16.39 37.53 30.32
N ARG A 308 15.75 36.40 30.09
CA ARG A 308 14.30 36.28 30.34
C ARG A 308 13.95 36.33 31.83
N VAL A 309 14.69 35.59 32.65
CA VAL A 309 14.51 35.62 34.10
C VAL A 309 14.71 37.01 34.66
N LYS A 310 15.77 37.73 34.22
CA LYS A 310 15.98 39.12 34.65
C LYS A 310 14.82 40.04 34.29
N LYS A 311 14.28 39.93 33.08
CA LYS A 311 13.14 40.74 32.65
C LYS A 311 11.87 40.43 33.45
N GLU A 312 11.64 39.15 33.79
CA GLU A 312 10.53 38.75 34.65
C GLU A 312 10.70 39.29 36.10
N GLU A 313 11.93 39.23 36.67
CA GLU A 313 12.23 39.80 37.97
C GLU A 313 12.05 41.32 37.99
N GLU A 314 12.53 42.04 36.94
CA GLU A 314 12.31 43.50 36.81
C GLU A 314 10.81 43.84 36.70
N ALA A 315 10.03 43.07 35.91
CA ALA A 315 8.60 43.29 35.79
C ALA A 315 7.85 43.08 37.13
N ILE A 316 8.22 42.04 37.90
CA ILE A 316 7.66 41.77 39.21
C ILE A 316 8.06 42.89 40.21
N ALA A 317 9.30 43.39 40.13
CA ALA A 317 9.75 44.49 40.97
C ALA A 317 9.00 45.80 40.64
N ASP A 318 8.75 46.10 39.40
CA ASP A 318 7.95 47.24 38.96
C ASP A 318 6.49 47.15 39.36
N GLU A 319 5.88 45.95 39.30
CA GLU A 319 4.53 45.74 39.78
C GLU A 319 4.44 45.93 41.31
N LYS A 320 5.41 45.44 42.08
CA LYS A 320 5.47 45.65 43.52
C LYS A 320 5.62 47.12 43.86
N LYS A 321 6.51 47.87 43.17
CA LYS A 321 6.62 49.31 43.37
C LYS A 321 5.31 50.04 43.06
N LYS A 322 4.65 49.72 41.96
CA LYS A 322 3.35 50.31 41.63
C LYS A 322 2.27 49.99 42.68
N ALA A 323 2.28 48.74 43.20
CA ALA A 323 1.37 48.35 44.26
C ALA A 323 1.67 49.11 45.62
N GLU A 324 2.93 49.29 45.95
CA GLU A 324 3.34 50.10 47.14
C GLU A 324 3.01 51.56 46.94
N GLU A 325 3.26 52.15 45.78
CA GLU A 325 2.89 53.55 45.50
C GLU A 325 1.35 53.73 45.47
N ALA A 326 0.58 52.79 45.01
CA ALA A 326 -0.90 52.80 45.07
C ALA A 326 -1.42 52.72 46.51
N LEU A 327 -0.76 51.92 47.36
CA LEU A 327 -1.07 51.86 48.77
C LEU A 327 -0.69 53.19 49.52
N ALA A 328 0.46 53.76 49.17
CA ALA A 328 0.90 55.03 49.78
C ALA A 328 0.02 56.20 49.35
N SER A 329 -0.45 56.24 48.10
CA SER A 329 -1.36 57.28 47.62
C SER A 329 -2.79 57.15 48.14
N GLY A 330 -3.19 55.94 48.56
CA GLY A 330 -4.52 55.69 49.15
C GLY A 330 -4.68 56.12 50.59
N TYR A 331 -3.58 56.52 51.30
CA TYR A 331 -3.60 57.02 52.69
C TYR A 331 -3.70 58.54 52.83
N GLY A 332 -3.85 59.27 51.73
CA GLY A 332 -3.79 60.73 51.71
C GLY A 332 -5.11 61.48 51.72
N ASP A 333 -6.29 60.85 51.70
CA ASP A 333 -7.58 61.61 51.80
C ASP A 333 -8.71 60.76 52.37
N ALA A 334 -8.75 60.63 53.69
CA ALA A 334 -9.93 60.31 54.45
C ALA A 334 -9.81 60.83 55.88
N GLY A 335 -10.04 62.16 55.97
CA GLY A 335 -10.35 62.80 57.26
C GLY A 335 -11.74 62.51 57.69
N MET A 336 -11.84 62.17 58.96
CA MET A 336 -13.02 62.24 59.90
C MET A 336 -14.31 61.52 59.51
N GLY A 337 -14.66 60.52 60.30
CA GLY A 337 -16.06 60.26 60.52
C GLY A 337 -16.38 58.85 61.04
N TYR A 338 -16.72 58.82 62.36
CA TYR A 338 -17.55 57.86 63.10
C TYR A 338 -16.96 56.54 63.60
N ALA A 339 -16.96 56.49 64.89
CA ALA A 339 -16.86 55.31 65.75
C ALA A 339 -17.92 54.26 65.46
N GLY A 340 -17.52 53.02 65.34
CA GLY A 340 -18.40 51.88 65.23
C GLY A 340 -17.60 50.59 65.48
N ASP A 341 -17.81 50.06 66.65
CA ASP A 341 -17.72 48.66 67.18
C ASP A 341 -16.57 47.73 66.70
N PRO A 342 -15.69 47.32 67.59
CA PRO A 342 -14.55 46.42 67.32
C PRO A 342 -14.95 44.97 67.52
N ASN A 343 -15.95 44.43 66.83
CA ASN A 343 -16.23 43.00 66.87
C ASN A 343 -17.00 42.45 65.67
N SER A 344 -16.35 42.48 64.52
CA SER A 344 -16.76 41.59 63.41
C SER A 344 -15.58 41.12 62.61
N MET A 345 -15.00 40.06 63.14
CA MET A 345 -13.97 39.27 62.44
C MET A 345 -14.68 38.44 61.38
N VAL A 346 -14.65 38.88 60.12
CA VAL A 346 -15.04 38.04 58.95
C VAL A 346 -13.80 37.57 58.25
N VAL A 347 -13.50 36.31 58.48
CA VAL A 347 -12.48 35.56 57.77
C VAL A 347 -13.02 35.24 56.38
N TYR A 348 -12.49 35.85 55.33
CA TYR A 348 -12.66 35.37 53.98
C TYR A 348 -11.43 34.54 53.57
N GLY A 349 -11.56 33.23 53.78
CA GLY A 349 -10.69 32.25 53.16
C GLY A 349 -11.21 31.92 51.75
N GLN A 350 -10.52 32.39 50.73
CA GLN A 350 -10.83 31.99 49.37
C GLN A 350 -9.92 30.81 49.01
N GLN A 351 -10.49 29.64 49.15
CA GLN A 351 -9.93 28.37 48.69
C GLN A 351 -10.27 28.24 47.20
N GLN A 352 -9.31 28.44 46.34
CA GLN A 352 -9.41 27.97 44.95
C GLN A 352 -9.12 26.48 44.91
N GLN A 353 -10.15 25.71 44.74
CA GLN A 353 -10.17 24.29 44.49
C GLN A 353 -9.84 24.06 43.02
N MET A 354 -8.62 23.56 42.70
CA MET A 354 -8.34 22.90 41.44
C MET A 354 -8.83 21.46 41.56
N GLY A 355 -9.94 21.18 40.93
CA GLY A 355 -10.44 19.85 40.72
C GLY A 355 -9.88 19.25 39.45
N GLY A 356 -9.50 17.97 39.51
CA GLY A 356 -9.09 17.22 38.33
C GLY A 356 -8.28 15.96 38.61
N GLY A 357 -8.73 15.18 39.62
CA GLY A 357 -8.17 13.83 39.81
C GLY A 357 -9.01 12.81 39.07
N GLN A 358 -8.50 12.26 37.98
CA GLN A 358 -9.04 11.03 37.40
C GLN A 358 -8.48 9.82 38.15
N GLN A 359 -9.36 9.13 38.76
CA GLN A 359 -9.19 7.90 39.52
C GLN A 359 -9.02 6.74 38.52
N MET A 360 -7.85 6.10 38.48
CA MET A 360 -7.66 4.81 37.82
C MET A 360 -8.17 3.70 38.73
N GLY A 361 -9.22 3.05 38.28
CA GLY A 361 -9.76 1.83 38.91
C GLY A 361 -8.90 0.62 38.53
N TYR A 362 -8.35 -0.01 39.56
CA TYR A 362 -7.84 -1.39 39.48
C TYR A 362 -9.04 -2.36 39.46
N GLY A 363 -9.14 -3.16 38.41
CA GLY A 363 -10.05 -4.28 38.32
C GLY A 363 -9.27 -5.51 37.86
N GLY A 364 -8.87 -6.34 38.79
CA GLY A 364 -8.34 -7.67 38.51
C GLY A 364 -9.45 -8.63 38.11
N GLY A 365 -9.18 -9.56 37.20
CA GLY A 365 -10.03 -10.66 36.81
C GLY A 365 -9.20 -11.76 36.22
N TYR A 366 -8.96 -12.78 37.03
CA TYR A 366 -8.44 -14.10 36.59
C TYR A 366 -9.52 -14.85 35.82
N GLY A 367 -9.10 -15.66 34.84
CA GLY A 367 -9.94 -16.74 34.38
C GLY A 367 -9.62 -17.26 32.97
N TYR A 368 -8.89 -18.39 32.92
CA TYR A 368 -8.74 -19.42 31.89
C TYR A 368 -8.22 -19.04 30.50
#